data_0a861b517549186fa420f3e822b43e66
#
_entry.id   0a861b517549186fa420f3e822b43e66
#
_cell.length_a   1.000
_cell.length_b   1.000
_cell.length_c   1.000
_cell.angle_alpha   90.00
_cell.angle_beta   90.00
_cell.angle_gamma   90.00
#
_symmetry.space_group_name_H-M   'P 1'
#
loop_
_entity.id
_entity.type
_entity.pdbx_description
1 polymer ?
#
loop_
_entity_poly.entity_id
_entity_poly.type
_entity_poly.pdbx_seq_one_letter_code
_entity_poly.pdbx_strand_id
1 'polypeptide(L)'
;MLQFYSQFVPSDALVFDVGANVGMYAEVFTELNARVVAIEPNPECVSFLRKLSQRTRVEVVPCAVSDTPGKIQLQLSGSNQLSSANPEWRERVDQSPYHDGAKWTEQIEVDCITLDQLAERHGVPHFVKIDVEGLDDRVMWGMSFKPAGLTFEFNRLLSSIAWRCMDAPAISSGYEFNFQEWGEMRCVSPVWFERAEFMERLEGFVGSNQSGDVVARLKKSV
;
A
#
# COMPACT_ATOMS: atom_id res chain seq x y z
N MET A 1 6.33 13.85 4.47
CA MET A 1 5.25 12.86 4.67
C MET A 1 4.08 13.45 5.46
N LEU A 2 4.28 14.00 6.66
CA LEU A 2 3.20 14.50 7.54
C LEU A 2 2.28 15.51 6.83
N GLN A 3 2.83 16.56 6.23
CA GLN A 3 2.06 17.57 5.47
C GLN A 3 1.29 16.98 4.28
N PHE A 4 1.81 15.94 3.64
CA PHE A 4 1.13 15.26 2.54
C PHE A 4 -0.09 14.50 3.03
N TYR A 5 0.09 13.61 4.01
CA TYR A 5 -1.00 12.78 4.50
C TYR A 5 -2.04 13.53 5.33
N SER A 6 -1.70 14.69 5.93
CA SER A 6 -2.68 15.53 6.64
C SER A 6 -3.82 16.05 5.73
N GLN A 7 -3.66 16.01 4.42
CA GLN A 7 -4.70 16.34 3.45
C GLN A 7 -5.77 15.25 3.31
N PHE A 8 -5.45 14.01 3.70
CA PHE A 8 -6.28 12.82 3.50
C PHE A 8 -6.72 12.16 4.81
N VAL A 9 -5.95 12.35 5.88
CA VAL A 9 -6.14 11.65 7.15
C VAL A 9 -6.50 12.67 8.23
N PRO A 10 -7.80 12.84 8.57
CA PRO A 10 -8.21 13.68 9.68
C PRO A 10 -7.84 13.05 11.02
N SER A 11 -7.81 13.89 12.07
CA SER A 11 -7.62 13.41 13.44
C SER A 11 -8.65 12.34 13.81
N ASP A 12 -8.24 11.34 14.59
CA ASP A 12 -9.02 10.18 15.02
C ASP A 12 -9.50 9.24 13.89
N ALA A 13 -9.07 9.47 12.65
CA ALA A 13 -9.37 8.56 11.55
C ALA A 13 -8.79 7.16 11.80
N LEU A 14 -9.49 6.13 11.34
CA LEU A 14 -8.93 4.79 11.22
C LEU A 14 -8.15 4.68 9.91
N VAL A 15 -6.91 4.22 10.00
CA VAL A 15 -6.01 3.99 8.87
C VAL A 15 -5.58 2.53 8.84
N PHE A 16 -5.63 1.91 7.67
CA PHE A 16 -4.95 0.63 7.42
C PHE A 16 -3.65 0.91 6.69
N ASP A 17 -2.53 0.49 7.27
CA ASP A 17 -1.19 0.53 6.69
C ASP A 17 -0.80 -0.89 6.31
N VAL A 18 -1.03 -1.25 5.04
CA VAL A 18 -0.86 -2.60 4.50
C VAL A 18 0.51 -2.73 3.86
N GLY A 19 1.33 -3.63 4.38
CA GLY A 19 2.76 -3.67 4.13
C GLY A 19 3.50 -2.63 4.99
N ALA A 20 3.14 -2.57 6.29
CA ALA A 20 3.63 -1.52 7.18
C ALA A 20 5.16 -1.55 7.40
N ASN A 21 5.82 -2.64 7.06
CA ASN A 21 7.26 -2.83 7.20
C ASN A 21 7.73 -2.50 8.65
N VAL A 22 8.76 -1.69 8.82
CA VAL A 22 9.24 -1.26 10.14
C VAL A 22 8.41 -0.15 10.79
N GLY A 23 7.35 0.34 10.12
CA GLY A 23 6.37 1.27 10.68
C GLY A 23 6.59 2.74 10.37
N MET A 24 7.36 3.08 9.34
CA MET A 24 7.63 4.47 8.97
C MET A 24 6.33 5.25 8.68
N TYR A 25 5.41 4.69 7.91
CA TYR A 25 4.13 5.34 7.63
C TYR A 25 3.17 5.25 8.82
N ALA A 26 3.16 4.12 9.53
CA ALA A 26 2.38 3.99 10.76
C ALA A 26 2.74 5.09 11.78
N GLU A 27 4.02 5.45 11.92
CA GLU A 27 4.47 6.56 12.79
C GLU A 27 3.91 7.90 12.30
N VAL A 28 4.00 8.19 11.00
CA VAL A 28 3.43 9.41 10.40
C VAL A 28 1.92 9.51 10.65
N PHE A 29 1.18 8.44 10.49
CA PHE A 29 -0.27 8.44 10.75
C PHE A 29 -0.61 8.65 12.23
N THR A 30 0.23 8.13 13.15
CA THR A 30 0.01 8.42 14.58
C THR A 30 0.33 9.85 14.96
N GLU A 31 1.28 10.52 14.30
CA GLU A 31 1.54 11.95 14.46
C GLU A 31 0.34 12.81 14.00
N LEU A 32 -0.47 12.31 13.06
CA LEU A 32 -1.76 12.90 12.66
C LEU A 32 -2.89 12.55 13.64
N ASN A 33 -2.58 11.92 14.78
CA ASN A 33 -3.56 11.44 15.77
C ASN A 33 -4.53 10.38 15.21
N ALA A 34 -4.16 9.62 14.16
CA ALA A 34 -4.97 8.52 13.64
C ALA A 34 -4.87 7.27 14.52
N ARG A 35 -5.89 6.40 14.44
CA ARG A 35 -5.82 5.01 14.87
C ARG A 35 -5.29 4.19 13.70
N VAL A 36 -4.18 3.49 13.90
CA VAL A 36 -3.52 2.75 12.82
C VAL A 36 -3.61 1.25 13.06
N VAL A 37 -4.12 0.51 12.08
CA VAL A 37 -3.91 -0.94 11.98
C VAL A 37 -2.76 -1.13 11.01
N ALA A 38 -1.62 -1.59 11.53
CA ALA A 38 -0.41 -1.87 10.77
C ALA A 38 -0.35 -3.38 10.45
N ILE A 39 -0.45 -3.72 9.18
CA ILE A 39 -0.52 -5.10 8.71
C ILE A 39 0.81 -5.45 8.05
N GLU A 40 1.48 -6.48 8.55
CA GLU A 40 2.82 -6.85 8.11
C GLU A 40 3.09 -8.34 8.36
N PRO A 41 3.43 -9.14 7.34
CA PRO A 41 3.68 -10.56 7.51
C PRO A 41 5.11 -10.92 7.96
N ASN A 42 6.11 -10.05 7.72
CA ASN A 42 7.50 -10.33 8.06
C ASN A 42 7.72 -10.27 9.58
N PRO A 43 8.12 -11.38 10.26
CA PRO A 43 8.26 -11.42 11.71
C PRO A 43 9.28 -10.41 12.25
N GLU A 44 10.33 -10.10 11.50
CA GLU A 44 11.31 -9.11 11.90
C GLU A 44 10.70 -7.71 11.93
N CYS A 45 10.00 -7.31 10.87
CA CYS A 45 9.27 -6.03 10.80
C CYS A 45 8.19 -5.94 11.88
N VAL A 46 7.44 -7.03 12.12
CA VAL A 46 6.46 -7.12 13.21
C VAL A 46 7.09 -6.82 14.58
N SER A 47 8.35 -7.23 14.80
CA SER A 47 9.05 -6.94 16.05
C SER A 47 9.27 -5.43 16.28
N PHE A 48 9.53 -4.68 15.21
CA PHE A 48 9.65 -3.21 15.25
C PHE A 48 8.29 -2.56 15.47
N LEU A 49 7.26 -3.00 14.74
CA LEU A 49 5.89 -2.49 14.89
C LEU A 49 5.34 -2.70 16.30
N ARG A 50 5.62 -3.85 16.94
CA ARG A 50 5.26 -4.11 18.34
C ARG A 50 5.92 -3.15 19.32
N LYS A 51 7.15 -2.68 19.05
CA LYS A 51 7.79 -1.65 19.87
C LYS A 51 7.12 -0.29 19.66
N LEU A 52 6.74 0.03 18.41
CA LEU A 52 6.00 1.24 18.09
C LEU A 52 4.64 1.26 18.78
N SER A 53 3.90 0.16 18.77
CA SER A 53 2.57 0.03 19.37
C SER A 53 2.53 0.27 20.89
N GLN A 54 3.66 0.06 21.59
CA GLN A 54 3.74 0.32 23.04
C GLN A 54 3.63 1.81 23.42
N ARG A 55 3.89 2.71 22.46
CA ARG A 55 3.93 4.17 22.68
C ARG A 55 2.98 4.97 21.79
N THR A 56 2.23 4.28 20.95
CA THR A 56 1.36 4.91 19.94
C THR A 56 0.00 4.21 19.85
N ARG A 57 -0.90 4.73 19.01
CA ARG A 57 -2.21 4.13 18.71
C ARG A 57 -2.15 3.14 17.53
N VAL A 58 -1.03 2.41 17.41
CA VAL A 58 -0.84 1.36 16.39
C VAL A 58 -1.27 0.02 16.96
N GLU A 59 -2.16 -0.66 16.25
CA GLU A 59 -2.48 -2.07 16.42
C GLU A 59 -1.76 -2.88 15.36
N VAL A 60 -1.06 -3.95 15.73
CA VAL A 60 -0.24 -4.76 14.80
C VAL A 60 -0.94 -6.04 14.46
N VAL A 61 -1.16 -6.29 13.17
CA VAL A 61 -1.75 -7.51 12.62
C VAL A 61 -0.68 -8.27 11.84
N PRO A 62 -0.11 -9.36 12.39
CA PRO A 62 1.01 -10.07 11.79
C PRO A 62 0.55 -11.08 10.72
N CYS A 63 0.08 -10.60 9.57
CA CYS A 63 -0.37 -11.42 8.45
C CYS A 63 -0.17 -10.70 7.12
N ALA A 64 -0.28 -11.44 6.02
CA ALA A 64 -0.40 -10.89 4.68
C ALA A 64 -1.85 -10.49 4.38
N VAL A 65 -2.04 -9.67 3.32
CA VAL A 65 -3.36 -9.32 2.79
C VAL A 65 -3.43 -9.71 1.31
N SER A 66 -4.55 -10.27 0.89
CA SER A 66 -4.81 -10.64 -0.50
C SER A 66 -6.32 -10.61 -0.81
N ASP A 67 -6.71 -11.03 -2.00
CA ASP A 67 -8.10 -11.19 -2.44
C ASP A 67 -8.80 -12.40 -1.82
N THR A 68 -8.04 -13.34 -1.26
CA THR A 68 -8.55 -14.60 -0.71
C THR A 68 -7.85 -14.91 0.62
N PRO A 69 -8.60 -15.23 1.68
CA PRO A 69 -7.99 -15.61 2.95
C PRO A 69 -7.35 -17.00 2.88
N GLY A 70 -6.36 -17.26 3.72
CA GLY A 70 -5.69 -18.54 3.81
C GLY A 70 -4.24 -18.42 4.24
N LYS A 71 -3.33 -19.02 3.48
CA LYS A 71 -1.89 -18.96 3.70
C LYS A 71 -1.17 -18.62 2.41
N ILE A 72 -0.07 -17.89 2.53
CA ILE A 72 0.76 -17.49 1.40
C ILE A 72 2.24 -17.71 1.71
N GLN A 73 3.02 -18.01 0.68
CA GLN A 73 4.47 -18.16 0.81
C GLN A 73 5.14 -16.80 0.62
N LEU A 74 5.74 -16.28 1.68
CA LEU A 74 6.49 -15.03 1.67
C LEU A 74 7.98 -15.34 1.54
N GLN A 75 8.63 -14.79 0.53
CA GLN A 75 10.07 -14.81 0.40
C GLN A 75 10.65 -13.60 1.12
N LEU A 76 11.46 -13.85 2.14
CA LEU A 76 12.16 -12.81 2.87
C LEU A 76 13.39 -12.33 2.09
N SER A 77 13.70 -11.07 2.23
CA SER A 77 14.93 -10.46 1.73
C SER A 77 15.83 -10.03 2.88
N GLY A 78 17.14 -10.04 2.64
CA GLY A 78 18.11 -9.46 3.57
C GLY A 78 17.96 -7.94 3.74
N SER A 79 17.25 -7.29 2.82
CA SER A 79 16.65 -5.96 2.99
C SER A 79 15.17 -6.15 3.30
N ASN A 80 14.73 -5.84 4.51
CA ASN A 80 13.33 -5.99 4.93
C ASN A 80 12.33 -5.30 4.00
N GLN A 81 12.78 -4.31 3.23
CA GLN A 81 11.96 -3.52 2.31
C GLN A 81 11.51 -4.28 1.05
N LEU A 82 12.13 -5.43 0.73
CA LEU A 82 11.88 -6.13 -0.52
C LEU A 82 11.24 -7.51 -0.35
N SER A 83 10.84 -7.88 0.86
CA SER A 83 10.17 -9.19 1.08
C SER A 83 8.87 -9.25 0.29
N SER A 84 8.69 -10.29 -0.53
CA SER A 84 7.57 -10.38 -1.45
C SER A 84 7.04 -11.81 -1.59
N ALA A 85 5.73 -11.93 -1.76
CA ALA A 85 5.07 -13.19 -2.12
C ALA A 85 4.83 -13.32 -3.64
N ASN A 86 5.20 -12.30 -4.43
CA ASN A 86 5.04 -12.33 -5.89
C ASN A 86 6.33 -12.82 -6.58
N PRO A 87 6.33 -13.99 -7.25
CA PRO A 87 7.51 -14.51 -7.97
C PRO A 87 7.96 -13.61 -9.12
N GLU A 88 7.02 -13.03 -9.88
CA GLU A 88 7.35 -12.15 -11.01
C GLU A 88 8.02 -10.85 -10.52
N TRP A 89 7.53 -10.28 -9.41
CA TRP A 89 8.16 -9.12 -8.78
C TRP A 89 9.62 -9.42 -8.39
N ARG A 90 9.86 -10.57 -7.73
CA ARG A 90 11.21 -10.98 -7.34
C ARG A 90 12.14 -11.13 -8.54
N GLU A 91 11.68 -11.74 -9.63
CA GLU A 91 12.45 -11.86 -10.86
C GLU A 91 12.82 -10.50 -11.46
N ARG A 92 11.88 -9.54 -11.45
CA ARG A 92 12.13 -8.17 -11.91
C ARG A 92 13.14 -7.44 -11.04
N VAL A 93 13.05 -7.60 -9.71
CA VAL A 93 14.00 -7.05 -8.74
C VAL A 93 15.41 -7.61 -9.01
N ASP A 94 15.54 -8.93 -9.20
CA ASP A 94 16.83 -9.59 -9.46
C ASP A 94 17.48 -9.11 -10.77
N GLN A 95 16.69 -8.76 -11.77
CA GLN A 95 17.16 -8.22 -13.05
C GLN A 95 17.42 -6.70 -13.02
N SER A 96 17.03 -6.03 -11.95
CA SER A 96 17.11 -4.58 -11.85
C SER A 96 18.46 -4.10 -11.33
N PRO A 97 19.15 -3.19 -12.04
CA PRO A 97 20.40 -2.61 -11.55
C PRO A 97 20.21 -1.70 -10.31
N TYR A 98 18.98 -1.34 -9.98
CA TYR A 98 18.66 -0.48 -8.84
C TYR A 98 18.53 -1.25 -7.53
N HIS A 99 18.42 -2.57 -7.60
CA HIS A 99 18.32 -3.49 -6.47
C HIS A 99 19.50 -4.46 -6.43
N ASP A 100 20.66 -4.04 -6.98
CA ASP A 100 21.89 -4.84 -6.99
C ASP A 100 22.25 -5.24 -5.54
N GLY A 101 22.31 -6.56 -5.31
CA GLY A 101 22.58 -7.14 -3.99
C GLY A 101 21.32 -7.48 -3.16
N ALA A 102 20.11 -7.33 -3.67
CA ALA A 102 18.93 -7.93 -3.05
C ALA A 102 19.16 -9.43 -2.90
N LYS A 103 19.25 -9.92 -1.67
CA LYS A 103 19.45 -11.36 -1.41
C LYS A 103 18.18 -11.90 -0.79
N TRP A 104 17.52 -12.77 -1.53
CA TRP A 104 16.45 -13.59 -0.99
C TRP A 104 17.04 -14.59 -0.01
N THR A 105 16.50 -14.66 1.18
CA THR A 105 17.06 -15.47 2.27
C THR A 105 16.22 -16.70 2.55
N GLU A 106 15.11 -16.54 3.20
CA GLU A 106 14.24 -17.61 3.68
C GLU A 106 12.84 -17.47 3.10
N GLN A 107 12.17 -18.59 2.82
CA GLN A 107 10.76 -18.62 2.49
C GLN A 107 9.98 -19.11 3.70
N ILE A 108 8.98 -18.35 4.11
CA ILE A 108 8.10 -18.68 5.23
C ILE A 108 6.65 -18.73 4.80
N GLU A 109 5.86 -19.55 5.45
CA GLU A 109 4.41 -19.56 5.30
C GLU A 109 3.79 -18.60 6.33
N VAL A 110 2.95 -17.68 5.86
CA VAL A 110 2.25 -16.70 6.70
C VAL A 110 0.74 -16.78 6.49
N ASP A 111 -0.03 -16.45 7.52
CA ASP A 111 -1.47 -16.29 7.39
C ASP A 111 -1.81 -15.11 6.48
N CYS A 112 -2.91 -15.23 5.75
CA CYS A 112 -3.40 -14.23 4.81
C CYS A 112 -4.88 -13.97 5.04
N ILE A 113 -5.27 -12.69 5.02
CA ILE A 113 -6.66 -12.24 5.17
C ILE A 113 -7.01 -11.22 4.08
N THR A 114 -8.30 -10.87 3.96
CA THR A 114 -8.75 -9.81 3.04
C THR A 114 -8.88 -8.47 3.77
N LEU A 115 -8.93 -7.36 2.99
CA LEU A 115 -9.25 -6.05 3.56
C LEU A 115 -10.66 -6.02 4.16
N ASP A 116 -11.60 -6.76 3.58
CA ASP A 116 -12.96 -6.88 4.12
C ASP A 116 -12.96 -7.52 5.50
N GLN A 117 -12.19 -8.59 5.71
CA GLN A 117 -12.07 -9.23 7.04
C GLN A 117 -11.38 -8.32 8.06
N LEU A 118 -10.45 -7.46 7.62
CA LEU A 118 -9.87 -6.43 8.49
C LEU A 118 -10.93 -5.38 8.87
N ALA A 119 -11.73 -4.93 7.90
CA ALA A 119 -12.80 -3.97 8.15
C ALA A 119 -13.90 -4.52 9.07
N GLU A 120 -14.22 -5.80 8.98
CA GLU A 120 -15.13 -6.47 9.91
C GLU A 120 -14.62 -6.44 11.37
N ARG A 121 -13.32 -6.55 11.57
CA ARG A 121 -12.68 -6.62 12.91
C ARG A 121 -12.42 -5.25 13.52
N HIS A 122 -12.00 -4.28 12.71
CA HIS A 122 -11.48 -2.99 13.19
C HIS A 122 -12.37 -1.81 12.83
N GLY A 123 -13.36 -2.01 11.94
CA GLY A 123 -14.17 -0.96 11.32
C GLY A 123 -13.65 -0.59 9.93
N VAL A 124 -14.50 0.07 9.13
CA VAL A 124 -14.14 0.56 7.80
C VAL A 124 -13.13 1.71 7.95
N PRO A 125 -11.92 1.62 7.34
CA PRO A 125 -10.93 2.67 7.46
C PRO A 125 -11.31 3.91 6.66
N HIS A 126 -10.89 5.06 7.15
CA HIS A 126 -10.96 6.32 6.42
C HIS A 126 -9.92 6.38 5.30
N PHE A 127 -8.73 5.84 5.57
CA PHE A 127 -7.61 5.81 4.62
C PHE A 127 -6.95 4.43 4.60
N VAL A 128 -6.51 4.00 3.41
CA VAL A 128 -5.76 2.75 3.23
C VAL A 128 -4.48 3.05 2.45
N LYS A 129 -3.32 2.71 3.03
CA LYS A 129 -2.07 2.64 2.30
C LYS A 129 -1.80 1.19 1.93
N ILE A 130 -1.49 0.91 0.67
CA ILE A 130 -1.13 -0.42 0.17
C ILE A 130 0.26 -0.34 -0.44
N ASP A 131 1.15 -1.21 0.05
CA ASP A 131 2.53 -1.30 -0.40
C ASP A 131 3.06 -2.68 0.01
N VAL A 132 2.77 -3.68 -0.81
CA VAL A 132 3.01 -5.10 -0.49
C VAL A 132 3.95 -5.78 -1.49
N GLU A 133 4.80 -4.96 -2.13
CA GLU A 133 5.88 -5.44 -2.99
C GLU A 133 5.38 -6.42 -4.06
N GLY A 134 4.43 -5.93 -4.87
CA GLY A 134 3.99 -6.61 -6.08
C GLY A 134 2.72 -7.46 -5.97
N LEU A 135 1.92 -7.33 -4.91
CA LEU A 135 0.60 -7.94 -4.78
C LEU A 135 -0.51 -6.92 -4.48
N ASP A 136 -0.28 -5.64 -4.75
CA ASP A 136 -1.20 -4.54 -4.47
C ASP A 136 -2.56 -4.75 -5.12
N ASP A 137 -2.58 -5.28 -6.33
CA ASP A 137 -3.80 -5.64 -7.05
C ASP A 137 -4.61 -6.70 -6.29
N ARG A 138 -3.96 -7.73 -5.75
CA ARG A 138 -4.63 -8.74 -4.95
C ARG A 138 -5.23 -8.17 -3.69
N VAL A 139 -4.50 -7.27 -3.00
CA VAL A 139 -5.01 -6.55 -1.84
C VAL A 139 -6.25 -5.73 -2.21
N MET A 140 -6.19 -4.97 -3.30
CA MET A 140 -7.30 -4.16 -3.80
C MET A 140 -8.55 -4.98 -4.16
N TRP A 141 -8.39 -6.16 -4.73
CA TRP A 141 -9.50 -7.05 -5.07
C TRP A 141 -10.13 -7.73 -3.84
N GLY A 142 -9.45 -7.72 -2.70
CA GLY A 142 -9.96 -8.15 -1.39
C GLY A 142 -10.74 -7.07 -0.62
N MET A 143 -11.10 -5.94 -1.28
CA MET A 143 -11.79 -4.80 -0.70
C MET A 143 -13.12 -4.54 -1.40
N SER A 144 -14.23 -4.56 -0.67
CA SER A 144 -15.56 -4.20 -1.16
C SER A 144 -16.06 -2.83 -0.67
N PHE A 145 -15.48 -2.30 0.40
CA PHE A 145 -15.81 -0.98 0.94
C PHE A 145 -15.07 0.15 0.20
N LYS A 146 -15.50 1.40 0.41
CA LYS A 146 -14.91 2.60 -0.20
C LYS A 146 -14.31 3.49 0.89
N PRO A 147 -12.97 3.48 1.12
CA PRO A 147 -12.34 4.45 2.00
C PRO A 147 -12.41 5.86 1.41
N ALA A 148 -12.33 6.90 2.26
CA ALA A 148 -12.31 8.29 1.77
C ALA A 148 -11.07 8.60 0.93
N GLY A 149 -9.97 7.91 1.19
CA GLY A 149 -8.76 7.97 0.37
C GLY A 149 -7.93 6.70 0.47
N LEU A 150 -7.10 6.47 -0.51
CA LEU A 150 -6.13 5.38 -0.51
C LEU A 150 -4.92 5.69 -1.37
N THR A 151 -3.81 4.98 -1.11
CA THR A 151 -2.64 4.93 -1.98
C THR A 151 -2.24 3.49 -2.27
N PHE A 152 -1.70 3.25 -3.47
CA PHE A 152 -1.07 1.99 -3.85
C PHE A 152 0.11 2.23 -4.77
N GLU A 153 1.07 1.32 -4.77
CA GLU A 153 2.31 1.50 -5.51
C GLU A 153 2.11 1.45 -7.03
N PHE A 154 2.78 2.38 -7.74
CA PHE A 154 3.10 2.27 -9.16
C PHE A 154 4.61 2.04 -9.28
N ASN A 155 5.00 0.82 -9.61
CA ASN A 155 6.39 0.49 -9.79
C ASN A 155 6.71 0.23 -11.26
N ARG A 156 7.74 0.91 -11.78
CA ARG A 156 8.19 0.78 -13.17
C ARG A 156 8.61 -0.64 -13.55
N LEU A 157 9.05 -1.45 -12.59
CA LEU A 157 9.48 -2.83 -12.84
C LEU A 157 8.30 -3.74 -13.18
N LEU A 158 7.12 -3.45 -12.62
CA LEU A 158 5.91 -4.23 -12.80
C LEU A 158 4.65 -3.35 -12.81
N SER A 159 4.62 -2.39 -13.73
CA SER A 159 3.53 -1.40 -13.85
C SER A 159 2.14 -2.02 -14.09
N SER A 160 2.10 -3.26 -14.63
CA SER A 160 0.84 -3.99 -14.83
C SER A 160 0.03 -4.20 -13.55
N ILE A 161 0.67 -4.18 -12.37
CA ILE A 161 -0.03 -4.28 -11.08
C ILE A 161 -0.89 -3.06 -10.86
N ALA A 162 -0.35 -1.85 -11.05
CA ALA A 162 -1.12 -0.62 -10.88
C ALA A 162 -2.34 -0.57 -11.82
N TRP A 163 -2.23 -1.09 -13.05
CA TRP A 163 -3.38 -1.21 -13.96
C TRP A 163 -4.46 -2.11 -13.37
N ARG A 164 -4.09 -3.27 -12.84
CA ARG A 164 -5.04 -4.19 -12.19
C ARG A 164 -5.63 -3.61 -10.91
N CYS A 165 -4.88 -2.77 -10.17
CA CYS A 165 -5.43 -2.01 -9.05
C CYS A 165 -6.52 -1.04 -9.52
N MET A 166 -6.29 -0.31 -10.61
CA MET A 166 -7.27 0.62 -11.18
C MET A 166 -8.56 -0.06 -11.65
N ASP A 167 -8.51 -1.36 -11.97
CA ASP A 167 -9.67 -2.17 -12.35
C ASP A 167 -10.46 -2.72 -11.16
N ALA A 168 -9.95 -2.56 -9.93
CA ALA A 168 -10.64 -3.07 -8.74
C ALA A 168 -12.02 -2.43 -8.55
N PRO A 169 -13.08 -3.22 -8.27
CA PRO A 169 -14.46 -2.72 -8.19
C PRO A 169 -14.65 -1.59 -7.18
N ALA A 170 -13.92 -1.62 -6.05
CA ALA A 170 -14.04 -0.64 -4.98
C ALA A 170 -13.72 0.79 -5.43
N ILE A 171 -12.78 0.96 -6.39
CA ILE A 171 -12.36 2.28 -6.88
C ILE A 171 -12.77 2.57 -8.33
N SER A 172 -13.52 1.68 -8.96
CA SER A 172 -13.97 1.82 -10.36
C SER A 172 -14.84 3.06 -10.59
N SER A 173 -15.45 3.59 -9.54
CA SER A 173 -16.32 4.78 -9.61
C SER A 173 -16.31 5.57 -8.30
N GLY A 174 -16.55 6.87 -8.42
CA GLY A 174 -16.67 7.78 -7.28
C GLY A 174 -15.34 8.34 -6.77
N TYR A 175 -14.24 8.00 -7.40
CA TYR A 175 -12.92 8.52 -7.06
C TYR A 175 -12.39 9.48 -8.13
N GLU A 176 -11.48 10.32 -7.68
CA GLU A 176 -10.54 11.09 -8.51
C GLU A 176 -9.12 10.75 -8.09
N PHE A 177 -8.18 10.86 -9.03
CA PHE A 177 -6.85 10.29 -8.92
C PHE A 177 -5.77 11.34 -9.13
N ASN A 178 -4.62 11.10 -8.52
CA ASN A 178 -3.38 11.81 -8.75
C ASN A 178 -2.20 10.85 -8.60
N PHE A 179 -1.00 11.32 -8.83
CA PHE A 179 0.22 10.55 -8.70
C PHE A 179 1.19 11.29 -7.76
N GLN A 180 1.88 10.54 -6.92
CA GLN A 180 2.96 11.03 -6.06
C GLN A 180 4.24 10.29 -6.44
N GLU A 181 5.21 11.00 -6.96
CA GLU A 181 6.51 10.45 -7.35
C GLU A 181 7.37 10.13 -6.12
N TRP A 182 8.13 9.04 -6.15
CA TRP A 182 9.05 8.70 -5.08
C TRP A 182 10.02 9.82 -4.77
N GLY A 183 10.22 10.07 -3.47
CA GLY A 183 11.04 11.17 -2.96
C GLY A 183 10.33 12.51 -2.87
N GLU A 184 9.20 12.69 -3.57
CA GLU A 184 8.39 13.90 -3.56
C GLU A 184 7.11 13.68 -2.76
N MET A 185 7.00 14.28 -1.58
CA MET A 185 5.79 14.18 -0.74
C MET A 185 4.73 15.21 -1.18
N ARG A 186 4.34 15.15 -2.45
CA ARG A 186 3.31 15.99 -3.06
C ARG A 186 2.72 15.31 -4.29
N CYS A 187 1.47 15.63 -4.61
CA CYS A 187 0.89 15.24 -5.89
C CYS A 187 1.62 15.93 -7.06
N VAL A 188 1.83 15.21 -8.14
CA VAL A 188 2.49 15.70 -9.36
C VAL A 188 1.64 16.81 -10.03
N SER A 189 0.32 16.73 -9.90
CA SER A 189 -0.60 17.72 -10.46
C SER A 189 -1.35 18.48 -9.37
N PRO A 190 -1.61 19.78 -9.55
CA PRO A 190 -2.49 20.54 -8.66
C PRO A 190 -3.98 20.18 -8.85
N VAL A 191 -4.33 19.54 -9.96
CA VAL A 191 -5.69 19.10 -10.26
C VAL A 191 -5.81 17.58 -10.13
N TRP A 192 -7.02 17.13 -9.82
CA TRP A 192 -7.36 15.73 -9.71
C TRP A 192 -8.05 15.26 -10.98
N PHE A 193 -7.82 14.03 -11.38
CA PHE A 193 -8.25 13.49 -12.65
C PHE A 193 -9.35 12.44 -12.47
N GLU A 194 -10.29 12.42 -13.38
CA GLU A 194 -11.20 11.31 -13.57
C GLU A 194 -10.43 10.05 -13.97
N ARG A 195 -10.99 8.87 -13.66
CA ARG A 195 -10.32 7.59 -13.91
C ARG A 195 -9.78 7.45 -15.34
N ALA A 196 -10.60 7.76 -16.36
CA ALA A 196 -10.20 7.61 -17.76
C ALA A 196 -9.00 8.50 -18.11
N GLU A 197 -9.06 9.79 -17.76
CA GLU A 197 -7.98 10.73 -17.99
C GLU A 197 -6.71 10.35 -17.19
N PHE A 198 -6.88 9.89 -15.95
CA PHE A 198 -5.74 9.45 -15.14
C PHE A 198 -5.04 8.23 -15.73
N MET A 199 -5.80 7.26 -16.25
CA MET A 199 -5.25 6.08 -16.92
C MET A 199 -4.38 6.44 -18.13
N GLU A 200 -4.83 7.38 -18.98
CA GLU A 200 -4.03 7.89 -20.11
C GLU A 200 -2.71 8.53 -19.64
N ARG A 201 -2.77 9.27 -18.52
CA ARG A 201 -1.57 9.90 -17.95
C ARG A 201 -0.63 8.87 -17.34
N LEU A 202 -1.16 7.85 -16.65
CA LEU A 202 -0.39 6.78 -16.06
C LEU A 202 0.36 5.98 -17.15
N GLU A 203 -0.25 5.80 -18.34
CA GLU A 203 0.42 5.24 -19.52
C GLU A 203 1.71 6.02 -19.89
N GLY A 204 1.68 7.33 -19.77
CA GLY A 204 2.84 8.19 -20.02
C GLY A 204 4.01 7.93 -19.07
N PHE A 205 3.77 7.36 -17.89
CA PHE A 205 4.83 6.96 -16.96
C PHE A 205 5.42 5.58 -17.30
N VAL A 206 4.69 4.73 -18.03
CA VAL A 206 5.22 3.44 -18.52
C VAL A 206 6.35 3.72 -19.51
N GLY A 207 7.54 3.21 -19.21
CA GLY A 207 8.74 3.47 -20.00
C GLY A 207 9.52 4.73 -19.57
N SER A 208 8.98 5.56 -18.68
CA SER A 208 9.76 6.53 -17.91
C SER A 208 10.48 5.80 -16.75
N ASN A 209 11.46 6.48 -16.14
CA ASN A 209 12.15 5.93 -14.97
C ASN A 209 11.40 6.25 -13.65
N GLN A 210 10.12 6.58 -13.73
CA GLN A 210 9.32 7.01 -12.59
C GLN A 210 8.67 5.83 -11.85
N SER A 211 8.71 5.89 -10.55
CA SER A 211 7.94 5.06 -9.62
C SER A 211 7.36 5.97 -8.54
N GLY A 212 6.31 5.54 -7.91
CA GLY A 212 5.63 6.34 -6.88
C GLY A 212 4.30 5.70 -6.47
N ASP A 213 3.42 6.49 -5.90
CA ASP A 213 2.10 6.04 -5.46
C ASP A 213 1.00 6.66 -6.33
N VAL A 214 0.06 5.86 -6.75
CA VAL A 214 -1.26 6.33 -7.16
C VAL A 214 -2.01 6.77 -5.92
N VAL A 215 -2.53 7.98 -5.94
CA VAL A 215 -3.33 8.55 -4.86
C VAL A 215 -4.77 8.66 -5.33
N ALA A 216 -5.69 8.02 -4.63
CA ALA A 216 -7.11 8.09 -4.92
C ALA A 216 -7.88 8.71 -3.74
N ARG A 217 -8.84 9.58 -4.02
CA ARG A 217 -9.77 10.11 -3.02
C ARG A 217 -11.20 10.10 -3.53
N LEU A 218 -12.14 9.87 -2.62
CA LEU A 218 -13.56 9.99 -2.93
C LEU A 218 -13.88 11.42 -3.37
N LYS A 219 -14.66 11.54 -4.43
CA LYS A 219 -15.22 12.82 -4.85
C LYS A 219 -16.14 13.36 -3.76
N LYS A 220 -16.04 14.65 -3.51
CA LYS A 220 -17.02 15.33 -2.65
C LYS A 220 -18.37 15.30 -3.37
N SER A 221 -19.38 14.79 -2.66
CA SER A 221 -20.77 14.96 -3.15
C SER A 221 -21.06 16.45 -3.32
N VAL A 222 -21.47 16.84 -4.51
CA VAL A 222 -21.91 18.22 -4.82
C VAL A 222 -23.26 18.48 -4.16
#